data_e361fffefc7b30a0309f2bc92e2904e2
#
_entry.id   e361fffefc7b30a0309f2bc92e2904e2
#
_cell.length_a   1.000
_cell.length_b   1.000
_cell.length_c   1.000
_cell.angle_alpha   90.00
_cell.angle_beta   90.00
_cell.angle_gamma   90.00
#
_symmetry.space_group_name_H-M   'P 1'
#
loop_
_entity.id
_entity.type
_entity.pdbx_description
1 polymer ?
#
loop_
_entity_poly.entity_id
_entity_poly.type
_entity_poly.pdbx_seq_one_letter_code
_entity_poly.pdbx_strand_id
1 'polypeptide(L)'
;ATTAPPTIADHDPDAILERIDGYVRNRIRSFSRGVCSICANAVAGAFRPAEPVDESGSSRLDLYCHYSCDHCGAQQYLSVGLSLLYDAEVIAFHQRHGVDVLETPIWELPFAMTDRATTVLSRDPWEVAFEPTCEGDSLSIRLASTPSGITRTST
;
A
#
# COMPACT_ATOMS: atom_id res chain seq x y z
N ALA A 1 4.84 -17.33 -10.90
CA ALA A 1 3.41 -17.62 -10.74
C ALA A 1 3.14 -17.95 -9.29
N THR A 2 2.49 -17.06 -8.55
CA THR A 2 2.08 -17.34 -7.18
C THR A 2 0.87 -18.26 -7.27
N THR A 3 1.09 -19.55 -7.11
CA THR A 3 -0.01 -20.50 -7.04
C THR A 3 -0.81 -20.18 -5.79
N ALA A 4 -2.11 -19.94 -5.93
CA ALA A 4 -2.99 -19.76 -4.80
C ALA A 4 -2.88 -20.98 -3.87
N PRO A 5 -2.88 -20.78 -2.54
CA PRO A 5 -2.85 -21.91 -1.61
C PRO A 5 -3.99 -22.90 -1.91
N PRO A 6 -3.75 -24.22 -1.78
CA PRO A 6 -4.76 -25.26 -2.09
C PRO A 6 -6.07 -25.10 -1.30
N THR A 7 -6.06 -24.35 -0.21
CA THR A 7 -7.23 -24.06 0.63
C THR A 7 -8.28 -23.16 -0.02
N ILE A 8 -8.06 -22.62 -1.22
CA ILE A 8 -9.01 -21.78 -1.94
C ILE A 8 -9.97 -22.62 -2.82
N ALA A 9 -9.63 -23.86 -3.15
CA ALA A 9 -10.32 -24.64 -4.17
C ALA A 9 -11.75 -25.10 -3.82
N ASP A 10 -12.16 -25.12 -2.54
CA ASP A 10 -13.41 -25.76 -2.09
C ASP A 10 -14.31 -24.86 -1.23
N HIS A 11 -14.25 -23.53 -1.38
CA HIS A 11 -14.99 -22.61 -0.50
C HIS A 11 -15.92 -21.67 -1.24
N ASP A 12 -16.95 -21.22 -0.51
CA ASP A 12 -17.82 -20.13 -0.91
C ASP A 12 -17.02 -18.89 -1.35
N PRO A 13 -17.37 -18.25 -2.49
CA PRO A 13 -16.65 -17.10 -3.01
C PRO A 13 -16.44 -15.94 -2.02
N ASP A 14 -17.43 -15.66 -1.18
CA ASP A 14 -17.32 -14.57 -0.19
C ASP A 14 -16.31 -14.91 0.90
N ALA A 15 -16.28 -16.16 1.35
CA ALA A 15 -15.28 -16.63 2.31
C ALA A 15 -13.86 -16.64 1.72
N ILE A 16 -13.73 -16.85 0.41
CA ILE A 16 -12.45 -16.75 -0.30
C ILE A 16 -11.94 -15.29 -0.30
N LEU A 17 -12.81 -14.34 -0.63
CA LEU A 17 -12.47 -12.92 -0.68
C LEU A 17 -12.03 -12.41 0.69
N GLU A 18 -12.76 -12.77 1.76
CA GLU A 18 -12.38 -12.41 3.14
C GLU A 18 -10.99 -12.94 3.52
N ARG A 19 -10.69 -14.19 3.16
CA ARG A 19 -9.36 -14.78 3.42
C ARG A 19 -8.26 -14.13 2.60
N ILE A 20 -8.54 -13.77 1.35
CA ILE A 20 -7.59 -13.05 0.50
C ILE A 20 -7.31 -11.68 1.10
N ASP A 21 -8.34 -10.93 1.51
CA ASP A 21 -8.18 -9.63 2.17
C ASP A 21 -7.29 -9.77 3.41
N GLY A 22 -7.59 -10.71 4.31
CA GLY A 22 -6.80 -10.95 5.50
C GLY A 22 -5.34 -11.32 5.21
N TYR A 23 -5.10 -12.19 4.23
CA TYR A 23 -3.75 -12.56 3.81
C TYR A 23 -2.97 -11.37 3.24
N VAL A 24 -3.59 -10.60 2.35
CA VAL A 24 -2.97 -9.42 1.73
C VAL A 24 -2.68 -8.35 2.80
N ARG A 25 -3.61 -8.10 3.71
CA ARG A 25 -3.43 -7.16 4.82
C ARG A 25 -2.26 -7.51 5.73
N ASN A 26 -2.06 -8.78 6.05
CA ASN A 26 -0.91 -9.23 6.84
C ASN A 26 0.41 -8.91 6.12
N ARG A 27 0.47 -9.12 4.81
CA ARG A 27 1.65 -8.77 4.00
C ARG A 27 1.89 -7.26 3.97
N ILE A 28 0.85 -6.48 3.70
CA ILE A 28 0.92 -5.01 3.69
C ILE A 28 1.46 -4.50 5.03
N ARG A 29 0.87 -4.96 6.14
CA ARG A 29 1.29 -4.54 7.48
C ARG A 29 2.75 -4.87 7.77
N SER A 30 3.19 -6.05 7.38
CA SER A 30 4.57 -6.48 7.61
C SER A 30 5.56 -5.64 6.80
N PHE A 31 5.39 -5.57 5.48
CA PHE A 31 6.30 -4.86 4.60
C PHE A 31 6.33 -3.35 4.86
N SER A 32 5.18 -2.72 5.07
CA SER A 32 5.12 -1.28 5.36
C SER A 32 5.79 -0.90 6.69
N ARG A 33 5.98 -1.85 7.58
CA ARG A 33 6.73 -1.70 8.83
C ARG A 33 8.21 -2.10 8.72
N GLY A 34 8.68 -2.38 7.54
CA GLY A 34 10.08 -2.74 7.31
C GLY A 34 10.44 -4.17 7.69
N VAL A 35 9.45 -5.08 7.73
CA VAL A 35 9.66 -6.50 8.07
C VAL A 35 9.19 -7.38 6.92
N CYS A 36 10.02 -8.31 6.50
CA CYS A 36 9.65 -9.31 5.50
C CYS A 36 8.61 -10.29 6.07
N SER A 37 7.48 -10.46 5.39
CA SER A 37 6.43 -11.39 5.81
C SER A 37 6.79 -12.87 5.64
N ILE A 38 7.91 -13.19 4.97
CA ILE A 38 8.35 -14.55 4.69
C ILE A 38 9.44 -15.01 5.67
N CYS A 39 10.47 -14.18 5.90
CA CYS A 39 11.64 -14.57 6.69
C CYS A 39 11.92 -13.65 7.89
N ALA A 40 11.07 -12.66 8.13
CA ALA A 40 11.16 -11.67 9.21
C ALA A 40 12.42 -10.78 9.20
N ASN A 41 13.25 -10.84 8.15
CA ASN A 41 14.36 -9.89 8.00
C ASN A 41 13.88 -8.47 7.71
N ALA A 42 14.74 -7.50 7.97
CA ALA A 42 14.49 -6.11 7.63
C ALA A 42 14.33 -5.92 6.13
N VAL A 43 13.38 -5.05 5.75
CA VAL A 43 13.19 -4.61 4.38
C VAL A 43 13.13 -3.08 4.33
N ALA A 44 13.65 -2.50 3.26
CA ALA A 44 13.52 -1.08 2.97
C ALA A 44 12.56 -0.87 1.80
N GLY A 45 11.73 0.16 1.91
CA GLY A 45 10.85 0.59 0.83
C GLY A 45 11.53 1.69 0.00
N ALA A 46 11.25 1.72 -1.30
CA ALA A 46 11.64 2.79 -2.20
C ALA A 46 10.49 3.14 -3.15
N PHE A 47 10.37 4.40 -3.52
CA PHE A 47 9.46 4.79 -4.58
C PHE A 47 9.97 4.32 -5.95
N ARG A 48 9.06 3.82 -6.77
CA ARG A 48 9.31 3.40 -8.14
C ARG A 48 8.21 3.92 -9.05
N PRO A 49 8.54 4.46 -10.23
CA PRO A 49 7.53 4.78 -11.22
C PRO A 49 6.85 3.48 -11.65
N ALA A 50 5.53 3.55 -11.90
CA ALA A 50 4.83 2.46 -12.54
C ALA A 50 5.20 2.44 -14.02
N GLU A 51 5.59 1.28 -14.54
CA GLU A 51 5.74 1.10 -15.97
C GLU A 51 4.37 0.77 -16.60
N PRO A 52 4.08 1.24 -17.80
CA PRO A 52 2.86 0.87 -18.51
C PRO A 52 2.80 -0.67 -18.65
N VAL A 53 1.71 -1.26 -18.17
CA VAL A 53 1.56 -2.73 -18.15
C VAL A 53 1.09 -3.26 -19.51
N ASP A 54 0.58 -2.39 -20.38
CA ASP A 54 0.12 -2.74 -21.72
C ASP A 54 0.21 -1.56 -22.71
N GLU A 55 -0.02 -1.85 -24.00
CA GLU A 55 -0.06 -0.86 -25.06
C GLU A 55 -1.22 0.17 -24.92
N SER A 56 -2.17 -0.09 -24.01
CA SER A 56 -3.28 0.82 -23.71
C SER A 56 -2.92 1.90 -22.67
N GLY A 57 -1.74 1.83 -22.06
CA GLY A 57 -1.28 2.80 -21.05
C GLY A 57 -2.08 2.80 -19.75
N SER A 58 -2.87 1.76 -19.52
CA SER A 58 -3.80 1.65 -18.40
C SER A 58 -3.15 1.09 -17.15
N SER A 59 -2.05 1.67 -16.68
CA SER A 59 -1.70 1.52 -15.29
C SER A 59 -2.65 2.38 -14.44
N ARG A 60 -3.27 1.79 -13.43
CA ARG A 60 -4.09 2.53 -12.46
C ARG A 60 -3.26 3.35 -11.48
N LEU A 61 -1.95 3.17 -11.51
CA LEU A 61 -0.99 3.76 -10.61
C LEU A 61 0.17 4.34 -11.42
N ASP A 62 0.58 5.56 -11.09
CA ASP A 62 1.77 6.21 -11.63
C ASP A 62 3.02 5.92 -10.79
N LEU A 63 2.82 5.46 -9.55
CA LEU A 63 3.86 5.28 -8.55
C LEU A 63 3.57 4.06 -7.66
N TYR A 64 4.64 3.32 -7.33
CA TYR A 64 4.62 2.25 -6.32
C TYR A 64 5.59 2.51 -5.19
N CYS A 65 5.23 2.06 -4.00
CA CYS A 65 6.15 1.73 -2.92
C CYS A 65 6.64 0.31 -3.15
N HIS A 66 7.89 0.14 -3.51
CA HIS A 66 8.52 -1.16 -3.72
C HIS A 66 9.35 -1.55 -2.50
N TYR A 67 9.04 -2.68 -1.93
CA TYR A 67 9.76 -3.28 -0.82
C TYR A 67 10.43 -4.56 -1.29
N SER A 68 11.70 -4.76 -0.96
CA SER A 68 12.45 -5.96 -1.27
C SER A 68 13.21 -6.49 -0.06
N CYS A 69 13.27 -7.80 0.05
CA CYS A 69 14.04 -8.49 1.08
C CYS A 69 15.29 -9.09 0.45
N ASP A 70 16.46 -8.58 0.81
CA ASP A 70 17.75 -9.04 0.29
C ASP A 70 18.11 -10.46 0.77
N HIS A 71 17.47 -10.93 1.86
CA HIS A 71 17.74 -12.24 2.42
C HIS A 71 17.02 -13.36 1.67
N CYS A 72 15.71 -13.23 1.41
CA CYS A 72 14.92 -14.31 0.77
C CYS A 72 14.39 -13.95 -0.62
N GLY A 73 14.68 -12.75 -1.13
CA GLY A 73 14.23 -12.28 -2.44
C GLY A 73 12.73 -11.92 -2.51
N ALA A 74 12.01 -11.93 -1.38
CA ALA A 74 10.60 -11.55 -1.38
C ALA A 74 10.44 -10.08 -1.76
N GLN A 75 9.44 -9.80 -2.58
CA GLN A 75 9.13 -8.44 -3.04
C GLN A 75 7.65 -8.12 -2.81
N GLN A 76 7.36 -6.84 -2.57
CA GLN A 76 6.01 -6.33 -2.45
C GLN A 76 5.93 -4.96 -3.12
N TYR A 77 4.92 -4.82 -3.98
CA TYR A 77 4.56 -3.55 -4.62
C TYR A 77 3.24 -3.08 -4.03
N LEU A 78 3.21 -1.86 -3.50
CA LEU A 78 2.04 -1.26 -2.88
C LEU A 78 1.79 0.12 -3.49
N SER A 79 0.52 0.51 -3.61
CA SER A 79 0.21 1.94 -3.77
C SER A 79 0.68 2.71 -2.53
N VAL A 80 0.80 4.02 -2.62
CA VAL A 80 1.12 4.87 -1.45
C VAL A 80 0.04 4.71 -0.38
N GLY A 81 -1.24 4.68 -0.78
CA GLY A 81 -2.35 4.46 0.13
C GLY A 81 -2.30 3.11 0.86
N LEU A 82 -1.95 2.02 0.16
CA LEU A 82 -1.78 0.71 0.80
C LEU A 82 -0.59 0.69 1.76
N SER A 83 0.51 1.38 1.44
CA SER A 83 1.65 1.46 2.35
C SER A 83 1.33 2.20 3.65
N LEU A 84 0.33 3.08 3.61
CA LEU A 84 -0.17 3.87 4.76
C LEU A 84 -1.46 3.30 5.38
N LEU A 85 -1.92 2.11 4.95
CA LEU A 85 -3.18 1.53 5.42
C LEU A 85 -3.24 1.36 6.96
N TYR A 86 -2.09 1.10 7.58
CA TYR A 86 -1.95 0.95 9.04
C TYR A 86 -1.32 2.16 9.74
N ASP A 87 -1.27 3.30 9.06
CA ASP A 87 -0.86 4.55 9.66
C ASP A 87 -1.94 5.09 10.59
N ALA A 88 -1.55 5.49 11.80
CA ALA A 88 -2.50 5.89 12.84
C ALA A 88 -3.33 7.12 12.46
N GLU A 89 -2.75 8.08 11.72
CA GLU A 89 -3.49 9.28 11.30
C GLU A 89 -4.44 8.96 10.16
N VAL A 90 -4.07 8.06 9.23
CA VAL A 90 -4.96 7.59 8.17
C VAL A 90 -6.16 6.85 8.75
N ILE A 91 -5.93 5.95 9.71
CA ILE A 91 -6.99 5.24 10.41
C ILE A 91 -7.91 6.23 11.14
N ALA A 92 -7.35 7.13 11.95
CA ALA A 92 -8.12 8.08 12.73
C ALA A 92 -8.91 9.07 11.84
N PHE A 93 -8.34 9.51 10.72
CA PHE A 93 -9.00 10.38 9.76
C PHE A 93 -10.24 9.70 9.19
N HIS A 94 -10.12 8.50 8.66
CA HIS A 94 -11.24 7.77 8.07
C HIS A 94 -12.30 7.38 9.11
N GLN A 95 -11.88 7.00 10.31
CA GLN A 95 -12.79 6.66 11.41
C GLN A 95 -13.69 7.84 11.82
N ARG A 96 -13.15 9.06 11.83
CA ARG A 96 -13.97 10.29 12.09
C ARG A 96 -15.04 10.51 11.03
N HIS A 97 -14.86 9.98 9.82
CA HIS A 97 -15.80 10.03 8.70
C HIS A 97 -16.60 8.72 8.54
N GLY A 98 -16.66 7.88 9.58
CA GLY A 98 -17.46 6.66 9.57
C GLY A 98 -16.93 5.52 8.71
N VAL A 99 -15.67 5.60 8.26
CA VAL A 99 -15.02 4.53 7.48
C VAL A 99 -14.04 3.76 8.36
N ASP A 100 -14.34 2.49 8.60
CA ASP A 100 -13.41 1.58 9.28
C ASP A 100 -12.46 0.94 8.26
N VAL A 101 -11.27 1.52 8.11
CA VAL A 101 -10.26 1.03 7.14
C VAL A 101 -9.69 -0.33 7.50
N LEU A 102 -9.86 -0.80 8.74
CA LEU A 102 -9.36 -2.10 9.17
C LEU A 102 -10.32 -3.24 8.81
N GLU A 103 -11.63 -2.96 8.78
CA GLU A 103 -12.67 -3.94 8.48
C GLU A 103 -13.22 -3.82 7.05
N THR A 104 -13.18 -2.62 6.45
CA THR A 104 -13.60 -2.42 5.05
C THR A 104 -12.64 -3.13 4.09
N PRO A 105 -13.11 -4.01 3.20
CA PRO A 105 -12.26 -4.68 2.21
C PRO A 105 -11.36 -3.70 1.45
N ILE A 106 -10.10 -4.05 1.22
CA ILE A 106 -9.13 -3.12 0.61
C ILE A 106 -9.55 -2.61 -0.77
N TRP A 107 -10.28 -3.42 -1.54
CA TRP A 107 -10.78 -3.03 -2.88
C TRP A 107 -11.94 -2.02 -2.83
N GLU A 108 -12.54 -1.81 -1.66
CA GLU A 108 -13.57 -0.80 -1.42
C GLU A 108 -13.00 0.53 -0.88
N LEU A 109 -11.68 0.60 -0.68
CA LEU A 109 -10.98 1.79 -0.21
C LEU A 109 -10.32 2.53 -1.40
N PRO A 110 -10.94 3.60 -1.95
CA PRO A 110 -10.44 4.27 -3.15
C PRO A 110 -9.01 4.79 -3.00
N PHE A 111 -8.66 5.31 -1.82
CA PHE A 111 -7.31 5.80 -1.54
C PHE A 111 -6.25 4.70 -1.55
N ALA A 112 -6.65 3.45 -1.28
CA ALA A 112 -5.76 2.30 -1.23
C ALA A 112 -5.50 1.72 -2.63
N MET A 113 -6.51 1.77 -3.51
CA MET A 113 -6.48 1.09 -4.80
C MET A 113 -6.12 2.00 -5.98
N THR A 114 -5.98 3.30 -5.76
CA THR A 114 -5.68 4.29 -6.81
C THR A 114 -4.69 5.34 -6.32
N ASP A 115 -4.11 6.11 -7.25
CA ASP A 115 -3.22 7.25 -6.96
C ASP A 115 -3.96 8.58 -6.79
N ARG A 116 -5.29 8.58 -6.70
CA ARG A 116 -6.08 9.82 -6.60
C ARG A 116 -5.70 10.70 -5.42
N ALA A 117 -5.25 10.10 -4.32
CA ALA A 117 -4.78 10.79 -3.12
C ALA A 117 -3.26 11.05 -3.14
N THR A 118 -2.56 10.74 -4.21
CA THR A 118 -1.10 10.76 -4.27
C THR A 118 -0.63 11.79 -5.29
N THR A 119 0.31 12.64 -4.88
CA THR A 119 0.96 13.62 -5.76
C THR A 119 2.47 13.49 -5.64
N VAL A 120 3.16 13.29 -6.76
CA VAL A 120 4.63 13.32 -6.81
C VAL A 120 5.08 14.78 -6.79
N LEU A 121 5.82 15.17 -5.76
CA LEU A 121 6.34 16.53 -5.58
C LEU A 121 7.74 16.66 -6.18
N SER A 122 8.57 15.63 -6.04
CA SER A 122 9.91 15.52 -6.61
C SER A 122 10.25 14.07 -6.92
N ARG A 123 11.13 13.85 -7.89
CA ARG A 123 11.63 12.51 -8.26
C ARG A 123 13.11 12.30 -7.91
N ASP A 124 13.83 13.37 -7.59
CA ASP A 124 15.25 13.32 -7.23
C ASP A 124 15.59 14.44 -6.22
N PRO A 125 15.65 14.16 -4.91
CA PRO A 125 15.15 12.94 -4.26
C PRO A 125 13.62 12.77 -4.36
N TRP A 126 13.12 11.55 -4.18
CA TRP A 126 11.69 11.31 -4.20
C TRP A 126 11.00 11.97 -3.02
N GLU A 127 10.01 12.80 -3.33
CA GLU A 127 9.07 13.37 -2.38
C GLU A 127 7.63 13.19 -2.88
N VAL A 128 6.75 12.73 -2.01
CA VAL A 128 5.36 12.40 -2.34
C VAL A 128 4.43 12.98 -1.28
N ALA A 129 3.34 13.60 -1.71
CA ALA A 129 2.23 13.95 -0.86
C ALA A 129 1.12 12.91 -0.99
N PHE A 130 0.56 12.52 0.15
CA PHE A 130 -0.63 11.68 0.23
C PHE A 130 -1.74 12.47 0.92
N GLU A 131 -2.84 12.73 0.19
CA GLU A 131 -3.89 13.64 0.61
C GLU A 131 -5.28 13.03 0.37
N PRO A 132 -5.68 12.01 1.19
CA PRO A 132 -7.01 11.45 1.12
C PRO A 132 -8.05 12.49 1.57
N THR A 133 -9.23 12.43 0.95
CA THR A 133 -10.36 13.32 1.24
C THR A 133 -11.58 12.50 1.65
N CYS A 134 -12.32 13.00 2.64
CA CYS A 134 -13.62 12.47 3.04
C CYS A 134 -14.55 13.64 3.37
N GLU A 135 -15.75 13.68 2.78
CA GLU A 135 -16.81 14.66 3.09
C GLU A 135 -16.33 16.13 3.10
N GLY A 136 -15.36 16.47 2.25
CA GLY A 136 -14.79 17.82 2.16
C GLY A 136 -13.59 18.10 3.07
N ASP A 137 -13.30 17.22 4.01
CA ASP A 137 -12.06 17.25 4.79
C ASP A 137 -10.91 16.55 4.06
N SER A 138 -9.68 16.91 4.40
CA SER A 138 -8.48 16.29 3.88
C SER A 138 -7.46 16.03 4.99
N LEU A 139 -6.71 14.95 4.84
CA LEU A 139 -5.49 14.66 5.61
C LEU A 139 -4.30 14.89 4.69
N SER A 140 -3.23 15.51 5.15
CA SER A 140 -2.00 15.69 4.37
C SER A 140 -0.83 14.98 5.05
N ILE A 141 -0.20 14.06 4.33
CA ILE A 141 1.00 13.32 4.76
C ILE A 141 2.07 13.52 3.72
N ARG A 142 3.28 13.86 4.13
CA ARG A 142 4.45 13.97 3.28
C ARG A 142 5.39 12.80 3.52
N LEU A 143 5.88 12.21 2.42
CA LEU A 143 6.78 11.08 2.42
C LEU A 143 8.01 11.41 1.56
N ALA A 144 9.17 10.93 2.00
CA ALA A 144 10.40 11.00 1.22
C ALA A 144 11.11 9.64 1.20
N SER A 145 11.82 9.38 0.12
CA SER A 145 12.71 8.23 0.02
C SER A 145 14.08 8.59 0.59
N THR A 146 14.53 7.78 1.52
CA THR A 146 15.86 7.87 2.14
C THR A 146 16.62 6.55 1.94
N PRO A 147 17.94 6.50 2.19
CA PRO A 147 18.69 5.23 2.15
C PRO A 147 18.13 4.16 3.11
N SER A 148 17.46 4.57 4.18
CA SER A 148 16.83 3.66 5.15
C SER A 148 15.40 3.28 4.80
N GLY A 149 14.83 3.82 3.74
CA GLY A 149 13.47 3.51 3.28
C GLY A 149 12.59 4.74 3.07
N ILE A 150 11.29 4.51 2.97
CA ILE A 150 10.29 5.56 2.86
C ILE A 150 9.97 6.06 4.27
N THR A 151 10.13 7.36 4.49
CA THR A 151 9.92 8.02 5.78
C THR A 151 8.95 9.18 5.68
N ARG A 152 8.24 9.48 6.77
CA ARG A 152 7.49 10.72 6.88
C ARG A 152 8.43 11.92 7.01
N THR A 153 8.09 12.99 6.32
CA THR A 153 8.75 14.29 6.52
C THR A 153 7.80 15.22 7.28
N SER A 154 8.36 15.96 8.23
CA SER A 154 7.61 17.03 8.89
C SER A 154 7.30 18.13 7.89
N THR A 155 6.09 18.63 7.93
CA THR A 155 5.68 19.83 7.20
C THR A 155 6.31 21.06 7.83
#